data_8001b42c4e8876a3f5b34a7af469fcc3
#
_entry.id   8001b42c4e8876a3f5b34a7af469fcc3
#
_cell.length_a   1.000
_cell.length_b   1.000
_cell.length_c   1.000
_cell.angle_alpha   90.00
_cell.angle_beta   90.00
_cell.angle_gamma   90.00
#
_symmetry.space_group_name_H-M   'P 1'
#
loop_
_entity.id
_entity.type
_entity.pdbx_description
1 polymer ?
#
loop_
_entity_poly.entity_id
_entity_poly.type
_entity_poly.pdbx_seq_one_letter_code
_entity_poly.pdbx_strand_id
1 'polypeptide(L)'
;MKPDEYANGKGIADSQIRCCRSLCRQALEKAAEEHLILCNPAIGCKCPPAKREEMKIPSWETMQRVLIQAKEENYYELFPLEFATGLRLRELAALQWDDLNLTTGELRIDKQASIVGSEVVICEPKTKAAVRTMILPPSVRRVLAEYKTKVDSRWMFPSPKKEDLPMRPSSPHKRLHRILDYAGCERVRFHGPCHTFATNA
;
A
#
# COMPACT_ATOMS: atom_id res chain seq x y z
N MET A 1 29.54 21.80 -5.96
CA MET A 1 29.50 20.35 -6.14
C MET A 1 28.26 20.03 -6.94
N LYS A 2 28.38 19.43 -8.14
CA LYS A 2 27.23 19.15 -9.00
C LYS A 2 26.47 17.93 -8.47
N PRO A 3 25.12 17.94 -8.48
CA PRO A 3 24.30 16.85 -7.94
C PRO A 3 24.53 15.48 -8.57
N ASP A 4 25.23 15.43 -9.69
CA ASP A 4 25.36 14.24 -10.55
C ASP A 4 26.48 13.27 -10.14
N GLU A 5 27.32 13.64 -9.16
CA GLU A 5 28.51 12.83 -8.81
C GLU A 5 28.22 11.68 -7.82
N TYR A 6 27.05 11.64 -7.17
CA TYR A 6 26.80 10.71 -6.05
C TYR A 6 25.85 9.54 -6.32
N ALA A 7 25.23 9.43 -7.48
CA ALA A 7 24.24 8.39 -7.74
C ALA A 7 24.22 7.92 -9.20
N ASN A 8 25.31 7.36 -9.72
CA ASN A 8 25.34 6.78 -11.09
C ASN A 8 24.62 7.66 -12.14
N GLY A 9 24.80 8.98 -12.09
CA GLY A 9 24.17 9.95 -13.00
C GLY A 9 22.67 10.23 -12.77
N LYS A 10 22.05 9.64 -11.74
CA LYS A 10 20.68 9.96 -11.32
C LYS A 10 20.74 10.76 -10.01
N GLY A 11 20.44 12.05 -10.09
CA GLY A 11 20.36 12.91 -8.90
C GLY A 11 19.34 12.42 -7.87
N ILE A 12 19.38 12.99 -6.65
CA ILE A 12 18.42 12.67 -5.59
C ILE A 12 17.02 13.11 -6.02
N ALA A 13 16.02 12.27 -5.84
CA ALA A 13 14.64 12.59 -6.18
C ALA A 13 14.12 13.82 -5.39
N ASP A 14 13.37 14.71 -6.04
CA ASP A 14 12.81 15.92 -5.44
C ASP A 14 12.01 15.65 -4.15
N SER A 15 11.37 14.49 -4.05
CA SER A 15 10.66 14.06 -2.85
C SER A 15 11.61 13.81 -1.66
N GLN A 16 12.80 13.25 -1.92
CA GLN A 16 13.83 13.03 -0.91
C GLN A 16 14.43 14.36 -0.44
N ILE A 17 14.68 15.29 -1.37
CA ILE A 17 15.17 16.65 -1.02
C ILE A 17 14.17 17.34 -0.10
N ARG A 18 12.87 17.27 -0.41
CA ARG A 18 11.81 17.85 0.45
C ARG A 18 11.73 17.17 1.81
N CYS A 19 11.88 15.84 1.85
CA CYS A 19 11.90 15.10 3.11
C CYS A 19 13.08 15.53 3.98
N CYS A 20 14.30 15.55 3.43
CA CYS A 20 15.50 16.00 4.14
C CYS A 20 15.33 17.45 4.66
N ARG A 21 14.85 18.37 3.81
CA ARG A 21 14.59 19.75 4.25
C ARG A 21 13.59 19.81 5.40
N SER A 22 12.50 19.04 5.33
CA SER A 22 11.49 19.00 6.39
C SER A 22 12.08 18.52 7.72
N LEU A 23 12.87 17.47 7.70
CA LEU A 23 13.56 16.94 8.88
C LEU A 23 14.57 17.93 9.43
N CYS A 24 15.43 18.51 8.58
CA CYS A 24 16.39 19.54 9.02
C CYS A 24 15.69 20.74 9.63
N ARG A 25 14.59 21.23 9.01
CA ARG A 25 13.83 22.36 9.55
C ARG A 25 13.25 22.05 10.92
N GLN A 26 12.67 20.87 11.12
CA GLN A 26 12.11 20.45 12.41
C GLN A 26 13.20 20.32 13.49
N ALA A 27 14.34 19.71 13.16
CA ALA A 27 15.45 19.58 14.10
C ALA A 27 16.04 20.93 14.51
N LEU A 28 16.23 21.84 13.55
CA LEU A 28 16.76 23.17 13.82
C LEU A 28 15.73 24.08 14.52
N GLU A 29 14.43 23.87 14.28
CA GLU A 29 13.38 24.54 15.06
C GLU A 29 13.47 24.15 16.53
N LYS A 30 13.61 22.86 16.79
CA LYS A 30 13.79 22.35 18.15
C LYS A 30 15.04 22.91 18.82
N ALA A 31 16.16 22.98 18.09
CA ALA A 31 17.39 23.60 18.60
C ALA A 31 17.22 25.09 18.92
N ALA A 32 16.44 25.84 18.17
CA ALA A 32 16.13 27.24 18.44
C ALA A 32 15.20 27.40 19.66
N GLU A 33 14.18 26.52 19.80
CA GLU A 33 13.32 26.47 20.97
C GLU A 33 14.11 26.20 22.28
N GLU A 34 15.12 25.33 22.19
CA GLU A 34 16.00 24.98 23.30
C GLU A 34 17.16 26.00 23.49
N HIS A 35 17.15 27.12 22.76
CA HIS A 35 18.17 28.19 22.82
C HIS A 35 19.59 27.70 22.47
N LEU A 36 19.75 26.60 21.76
CA LEU A 36 21.04 26.10 21.25
C LEU A 36 21.54 26.93 20.07
N ILE A 37 20.60 27.51 19.31
CA ILE A 37 20.86 28.41 18.18
C ILE A 37 19.91 29.61 18.27
N LEU A 38 20.32 30.77 17.75
CA LEU A 38 19.53 32.00 17.80
C LEU A 38 18.27 31.95 16.93
N CYS A 39 18.36 31.32 15.77
CA CYS A 39 17.25 31.20 14.83
C CYS A 39 17.45 29.98 13.94
N ASN A 40 16.35 29.52 13.31
CA ASN A 40 16.39 28.38 12.42
C ASN A 40 16.85 28.82 11.01
N PRO A 41 18.06 28.47 10.56
CA PRO A 41 18.58 28.87 9.25
C PRO A 41 17.88 28.16 8.07
N ALA A 42 17.11 27.08 8.32
CA ALA A 42 16.41 26.33 7.28
C ALA A 42 15.07 26.97 6.85
N ILE A 43 14.60 28.02 7.52
CA ILE A 43 13.31 28.68 7.19
C ILE A 43 13.32 29.24 5.76
N GLY A 44 14.44 29.87 5.34
CA GLY A 44 14.59 30.48 4.01
C GLY A 44 14.93 29.51 2.87
N CYS A 45 15.22 28.24 3.17
CA CYS A 45 15.61 27.29 2.14
C CYS A 45 14.46 26.93 1.20
N LYS A 46 14.63 27.17 -0.10
CA LYS A 46 13.66 26.81 -1.14
C LYS A 46 13.93 25.40 -1.67
N CYS A 47 12.90 24.59 -1.81
CA CYS A 47 12.99 23.31 -2.49
C CYS A 47 12.52 23.43 -3.94
N PRO A 48 12.98 22.54 -4.84
CA PRO A 48 12.41 22.43 -6.17
C PRO A 48 10.88 22.24 -6.10
N PRO A 49 10.12 22.81 -7.05
CA PRO A 49 8.67 22.63 -7.09
C PRO A 49 8.33 21.16 -7.24
N ALA A 50 7.26 20.73 -6.56
CA ALA A 50 6.80 19.37 -6.69
C ALA A 50 6.24 19.16 -8.11
N LYS A 51 6.88 18.36 -8.92
CA LYS A 51 6.26 17.82 -10.14
C LYS A 51 5.20 16.82 -9.68
N ARG A 52 3.92 17.19 -9.79
CA ARG A 52 2.82 16.24 -9.62
C ARG A 52 2.71 15.48 -10.95
N GLU A 53 3.17 14.23 -10.94
CA GLU A 53 2.78 13.30 -11.99
C GLU A 53 1.31 12.94 -11.76
N GLU A 54 0.50 13.09 -12.79
CA GLU A 54 -0.88 12.61 -12.77
C GLU A 54 -0.87 11.10 -12.49
N MET A 55 -1.78 10.69 -11.62
CA MET A 55 -1.91 9.28 -11.29
C MET A 55 -2.52 8.57 -12.50
N LYS A 56 -1.75 7.68 -13.11
CA LYS A 56 -2.25 6.84 -14.21
C LYS A 56 -3.27 5.86 -13.65
N ILE A 57 -4.51 6.05 -14.02
CA ILE A 57 -5.62 5.14 -13.72
C ILE A 57 -5.61 4.05 -14.79
N PRO A 58 -5.51 2.75 -14.43
CA PRO A 58 -5.54 1.69 -15.40
C PRO A 58 -6.90 1.66 -16.12
N SER A 59 -6.88 1.45 -17.44
CA SER A 59 -8.11 1.25 -18.21
C SER A 59 -8.82 -0.03 -17.78
N TRP A 60 -10.11 -0.12 -18.08
CA TRP A 60 -10.89 -1.33 -17.84
C TRP A 60 -10.28 -2.58 -18.48
N GLU A 61 -9.77 -2.44 -19.69
CA GLU A 61 -9.08 -3.51 -20.43
C GLU A 61 -7.82 -3.98 -19.69
N THR A 62 -7.04 -3.03 -19.17
CA THR A 62 -5.85 -3.34 -18.35
C THR A 62 -6.25 -4.09 -17.09
N MET A 63 -7.32 -3.67 -16.41
CA MET A 63 -7.83 -4.35 -15.23
C MET A 63 -8.28 -5.79 -15.52
N GLN A 64 -8.97 -6.01 -16.64
CA GLN A 64 -9.35 -7.36 -17.07
C GLN A 64 -8.13 -8.25 -17.33
N ARG A 65 -7.11 -7.76 -18.02
CA ARG A 65 -5.87 -8.51 -18.26
C ARG A 65 -5.15 -8.85 -16.95
N VAL A 66 -5.11 -7.90 -16.01
CA VAL A 66 -4.55 -8.13 -14.66
C VAL A 66 -5.31 -9.25 -13.95
N LEU A 67 -6.65 -9.26 -13.99
CA LEU A 67 -7.46 -10.28 -13.33
C LEU A 67 -7.28 -11.66 -13.97
N ILE A 68 -7.17 -11.74 -15.29
CA ILE A 68 -6.90 -13.00 -16.02
C ILE A 68 -5.54 -13.54 -15.59
N GLN A 69 -4.49 -12.73 -15.68
CA GLN A 69 -3.14 -13.13 -15.30
C GLN A 69 -3.02 -13.47 -13.80
N ALA A 70 -3.77 -12.78 -12.95
CA ALA A 70 -3.82 -13.06 -11.52
C ALA A 70 -4.41 -14.44 -11.20
N LYS A 71 -5.37 -14.93 -12.02
CA LYS A 71 -5.90 -16.30 -11.89
C LYS A 71 -4.84 -17.35 -12.18
N GLU A 72 -4.04 -17.17 -13.22
CA GLU A 72 -2.96 -18.08 -13.58
C GLU A 72 -1.88 -18.16 -12.49
N GLU A 73 -1.69 -17.07 -11.76
CA GLU A 73 -0.71 -17.00 -10.66
C GLU A 73 -1.27 -17.36 -9.28
N ASN A 74 -2.53 -17.79 -9.14
CA ASN A 74 -3.22 -18.06 -7.88
C ASN A 74 -3.25 -16.85 -6.92
N TYR A 75 -3.46 -15.65 -7.48
CA TYR A 75 -3.56 -14.39 -6.73
C TYR A 75 -4.81 -13.60 -7.08
N TYR A 76 -5.76 -14.24 -7.75
CA TYR A 76 -6.97 -13.58 -8.23
C TYR A 76 -7.77 -12.93 -7.13
N GLU A 77 -7.96 -13.62 -6.00
CA GLU A 77 -8.90 -13.24 -4.95
C GLU A 77 -8.51 -11.96 -4.21
N LEU A 78 -7.21 -11.66 -4.20
CA LEU A 78 -6.67 -10.44 -3.59
C LEU A 78 -7.14 -9.18 -4.33
N PHE A 79 -7.15 -9.22 -5.67
CA PHE A 79 -7.44 -8.03 -6.49
C PHE A 79 -8.90 -7.58 -6.44
N PRO A 80 -9.93 -8.44 -6.57
CA PRO A 80 -11.32 -8.05 -6.36
C PRO A 80 -11.58 -7.42 -5.00
N LEU A 81 -10.97 -7.95 -3.93
CA LEU A 81 -11.07 -7.36 -2.61
C LEU A 81 -10.42 -5.97 -2.56
N GLU A 82 -9.20 -5.84 -3.08
CA GLU A 82 -8.47 -4.56 -3.11
C GLU A 82 -9.21 -3.51 -3.93
N PHE A 83 -9.72 -3.89 -5.10
CA PHE A 83 -10.48 -2.98 -5.97
C PHE A 83 -11.78 -2.52 -5.34
N ALA A 84 -12.46 -3.39 -4.59
CA ALA A 84 -13.71 -3.04 -3.92
C ALA A 84 -13.52 -2.21 -2.64
N THR A 85 -12.36 -2.30 -1.99
CA THR A 85 -12.18 -1.73 -0.65
C THR A 85 -11.16 -0.61 -0.58
N GLY A 86 -10.21 -0.56 -1.49
CA GLY A 86 -9.10 0.37 -1.42
C GLY A 86 -8.24 0.25 -0.17
N LEU A 87 -8.09 -0.93 0.38
CA LEU A 87 -7.31 -1.19 1.58
C LEU A 87 -5.85 -0.82 1.41
N ARG A 88 -5.24 -0.31 2.48
CA ARG A 88 -3.79 -0.15 2.48
C ARG A 88 -3.12 -1.53 2.50
N LEU A 89 -1.99 -1.66 1.80
CA LEU A 89 -1.23 -2.93 1.76
C LEU A 89 -0.97 -3.55 3.13
N ARG A 90 -0.78 -2.72 4.16
CA ARG A 90 -0.56 -3.16 5.54
C ARG A 90 -1.84 -3.68 6.20
N GLU A 91 -2.99 -3.09 5.89
CA GLU A 91 -4.31 -3.53 6.33
C GLU A 91 -4.65 -4.86 5.64
N LEU A 92 -4.51 -4.91 4.31
CA LEU A 92 -4.75 -6.11 3.51
C LEU A 92 -3.93 -7.33 3.99
N ALA A 93 -2.65 -7.12 4.31
CA ALA A 93 -1.77 -8.18 4.81
C ALA A 93 -2.12 -8.66 6.23
N ALA A 94 -2.89 -7.88 6.99
CA ALA A 94 -3.29 -8.21 8.36
C ALA A 94 -4.68 -8.85 8.47
N LEU A 95 -5.42 -8.98 7.36
CA LEU A 95 -6.78 -9.51 7.37
C LEU A 95 -6.82 -10.98 7.77
N GLN A 96 -7.75 -11.29 8.65
CA GLN A 96 -8.09 -12.63 9.09
C GLN A 96 -9.51 -13.00 8.65
N TRP A 97 -9.81 -14.27 8.57
CA TRP A 97 -11.17 -14.73 8.23
C TRP A 97 -12.22 -14.32 9.26
N ASP A 98 -11.81 -14.14 10.52
CA ASP A 98 -12.69 -13.66 11.61
C ASP A 98 -13.04 -12.17 11.47
N ASP A 99 -12.32 -11.41 10.64
CA ASP A 99 -12.63 -10.03 10.34
C ASP A 99 -13.77 -9.88 9.31
N LEU A 100 -14.13 -10.98 8.62
CA LEU A 100 -15.14 -10.98 7.57
C LEU A 100 -16.33 -11.86 7.91
N ASN A 101 -17.51 -11.24 7.97
CA ASN A 101 -18.76 -11.96 7.97
C ASN A 101 -19.21 -12.22 6.52
N LEU A 102 -19.02 -13.45 6.03
CA LEU A 102 -19.40 -13.83 4.66
C LEU A 102 -20.90 -13.75 4.38
N THR A 103 -21.77 -13.82 5.41
CA THR A 103 -23.20 -13.73 5.26
C THR A 103 -23.68 -12.29 5.08
N THR A 104 -23.25 -11.38 5.94
CA THR A 104 -23.64 -9.96 5.88
C THR A 104 -22.76 -9.17 4.92
N GLY A 105 -21.52 -9.60 4.71
CA GLY A 105 -20.49 -8.89 3.94
C GLY A 105 -19.71 -7.87 4.76
N GLU A 106 -19.94 -7.78 6.06
CA GLU A 106 -19.20 -6.89 6.92
C GLU A 106 -17.74 -7.31 7.04
N LEU A 107 -16.84 -6.40 6.66
CA LEU A 107 -15.40 -6.53 6.82
C LEU A 107 -14.91 -5.49 7.80
N ARG A 108 -14.36 -5.94 8.92
CA ARG A 108 -13.77 -5.08 9.95
C ARG A 108 -12.27 -4.88 9.70
N ILE A 109 -11.83 -3.64 9.76
CA ILE A 109 -10.43 -3.24 9.56
C ILE A 109 -9.98 -2.55 10.84
N ASP A 110 -9.27 -3.27 11.69
CA ASP A 110 -8.78 -2.80 13.00
C ASP A 110 -7.30 -3.15 13.26
N LYS A 111 -6.61 -3.71 12.27
CA LYS A 111 -5.22 -4.13 12.37
C LYS A 111 -4.43 -3.76 11.12
N GLN A 112 -3.12 -3.73 11.28
CA GLN A 112 -2.18 -3.56 10.18
C GLN A 112 -0.93 -4.41 10.40
N ALA A 113 -0.35 -4.92 9.32
CA ALA A 113 0.92 -5.61 9.33
C ALA A 113 2.08 -4.62 9.21
N SER A 114 3.07 -4.76 10.08
CA SER A 114 4.32 -4.00 10.05
C SER A 114 5.51 -4.95 9.98
N ILE A 115 6.63 -4.47 9.48
CA ILE A 115 7.87 -5.24 9.45
C ILE A 115 8.78 -4.70 10.55
N VAL A 116 9.18 -5.57 11.46
CA VAL A 116 10.16 -5.28 12.51
C VAL A 116 11.32 -6.27 12.33
N GLY A 117 12.47 -5.75 11.93
CA GLY A 117 13.58 -6.60 11.50
C GLY A 117 13.21 -7.45 10.27
N SER A 118 13.19 -8.76 10.42
CA SER A 118 12.81 -9.72 9.37
C SER A 118 11.37 -10.23 9.49
N GLU A 119 10.67 -9.92 10.57
CA GLU A 119 9.37 -10.49 10.92
C GLU A 119 8.20 -9.57 10.57
N VAL A 120 7.05 -10.17 10.30
CA VAL A 120 5.79 -9.45 10.16
C VAL A 120 5.09 -9.45 11.51
N VAL A 121 4.85 -8.26 12.04
CA VAL A 121 4.17 -8.04 13.32
C VAL A 121 2.82 -7.38 13.06
N ILE A 122 1.78 -7.86 13.72
CA ILE A 122 0.45 -7.26 13.65
C ILE A 122 0.33 -6.21 14.76
N CYS A 123 -0.09 -5.02 14.37
CA CYS A 123 -0.25 -3.88 15.26
C CYS A 123 -1.64 -3.26 15.07
N GLU A 124 -2.10 -2.55 16.07
CA GLU A 124 -3.25 -1.65 15.93
C GLU A 124 -2.91 -0.49 14.99
N PRO A 125 -3.90 0.09 14.32
CA PRO A 125 -3.72 1.30 13.53
C PRO A 125 -3.24 2.47 14.41
N LYS A 126 -2.42 3.35 13.83
CA LYS A 126 -1.88 4.52 14.54
C LYS A 126 -2.95 5.49 15.07
N THR A 127 -4.14 5.49 14.49
CA THR A 127 -5.25 6.38 14.87
C THR A 127 -6.54 5.60 14.98
N LYS A 128 -7.41 5.97 15.94
CA LYS A 128 -8.74 5.39 16.09
C LYS A 128 -9.61 5.54 14.84
N ALA A 129 -9.42 6.62 14.09
CA ALA A 129 -10.13 6.87 12.83
C ALA A 129 -9.77 5.88 11.69
N ALA A 130 -8.70 5.10 11.84
CA ALA A 130 -8.34 4.07 10.87
C ALA A 130 -9.12 2.76 11.09
N VAL A 131 -9.71 2.57 12.27
CA VAL A 131 -10.63 1.45 12.55
C VAL A 131 -11.96 1.75 11.86
N ARG A 132 -12.37 0.85 10.97
CA ARG A 132 -13.60 1.00 10.20
C ARG A 132 -14.20 -0.34 9.82
N THR A 133 -15.49 -0.35 9.54
CA THR A 133 -16.21 -1.49 8.94
C THR A 133 -16.67 -1.10 7.54
N MET A 134 -16.56 -2.01 6.62
CA MET A 134 -16.99 -1.86 5.23
C MET A 134 -17.93 -3.00 4.85
N ILE A 135 -18.83 -2.76 3.91
CA ILE A 135 -19.70 -3.80 3.36
C ILE A 135 -19.16 -4.23 2.01
N LEU A 136 -18.83 -5.50 1.88
CA LEU A 136 -18.31 -6.07 0.63
C LEU A 136 -19.47 -6.34 -0.35
N PRO A 137 -19.28 -6.03 -1.65
CA PRO A 137 -20.22 -6.42 -2.69
C PRO A 137 -20.44 -7.94 -2.74
N PRO A 138 -21.65 -8.39 -3.11
CA PRO A 138 -21.97 -9.83 -3.19
C PRO A 138 -21.03 -10.63 -4.12
N SER A 139 -20.55 -10.01 -5.20
CA SER A 139 -19.58 -10.62 -6.13
C SER A 139 -18.25 -10.93 -5.47
N VAL A 140 -17.73 -10.00 -4.66
CA VAL A 140 -16.46 -10.18 -3.91
C VAL A 140 -16.63 -11.23 -2.82
N ARG A 141 -17.74 -11.19 -2.09
CA ARG A 141 -18.05 -12.20 -1.07
C ARG A 141 -18.04 -13.62 -1.61
N ARG A 142 -18.62 -13.82 -2.79
CA ARG A 142 -18.66 -15.14 -3.48
C ARG A 142 -17.25 -15.63 -3.77
N VAL A 143 -16.41 -14.77 -4.35
CA VAL A 143 -15.01 -15.10 -4.64
C VAL A 143 -14.25 -15.46 -3.36
N LEU A 144 -14.44 -14.71 -2.29
CA LEU A 144 -13.77 -14.97 -1.01
C LEU A 144 -14.31 -16.24 -0.32
N ALA A 145 -15.60 -16.54 -0.44
CA ALA A 145 -16.18 -17.78 0.09
C ALA A 145 -15.58 -19.02 -0.60
N GLU A 146 -15.44 -18.99 -1.91
CA GLU A 146 -14.76 -20.05 -2.67
C GLU A 146 -13.28 -20.16 -2.31
N TYR A 147 -12.61 -19.03 -2.11
CA TYR A 147 -11.20 -19.01 -1.73
C TYR A 147 -10.96 -19.58 -0.33
N LYS A 148 -11.86 -19.27 0.62
CA LYS A 148 -11.79 -19.79 2.00
C LYS A 148 -11.74 -21.32 2.05
N THR A 149 -12.37 -22.01 1.13
CA THR A 149 -12.34 -23.49 1.08
C THR A 149 -10.98 -24.06 0.66
N LYS A 150 -10.11 -23.23 0.08
CA LYS A 150 -8.78 -23.60 -0.42
C LYS A 150 -7.64 -23.22 0.50
N VAL A 151 -7.91 -22.38 1.51
CA VAL A 151 -6.90 -21.83 2.41
C VAL A 151 -7.12 -22.35 3.82
N ASP A 152 -6.19 -23.16 4.31
CA ASP A 152 -6.17 -23.66 5.70
C ASP A 152 -5.28 -22.75 6.55
N SER A 153 -5.74 -21.53 6.77
CA SER A 153 -5.04 -20.53 7.58
C SER A 153 -6.05 -19.58 8.22
N ARG A 154 -5.73 -19.03 9.38
CA ARG A 154 -6.50 -17.92 9.96
C ARG A 154 -6.40 -16.63 9.14
N TRP A 155 -5.31 -16.47 8.37
CA TRP A 155 -5.08 -15.31 7.52
C TRP A 155 -5.85 -15.44 6.21
N MET A 156 -6.49 -14.37 5.76
CA MET A 156 -7.12 -14.37 4.44
C MET A 156 -6.07 -14.53 3.33
N PHE A 157 -4.91 -13.90 3.50
CA PHE A 157 -3.79 -14.00 2.56
C PHE A 157 -2.53 -14.42 3.31
N PRO A 158 -2.29 -15.71 3.49
CA PRO A 158 -1.13 -16.21 4.21
C PRO A 158 0.18 -16.02 3.42
N SER A 159 1.28 -16.16 4.11
CA SER A 159 2.60 -16.16 3.50
C SER A 159 2.78 -17.43 2.65
N PRO A 160 3.27 -17.32 1.38
CA PRO A 160 3.50 -18.48 0.53
C PRO A 160 4.53 -19.49 1.09
N LYS A 161 5.33 -19.07 2.07
CA LYS A 161 6.36 -19.92 2.68
C LYS A 161 5.90 -20.59 3.97
N LYS A 162 4.96 -19.97 4.69
CA LYS A 162 4.45 -20.43 5.97
C LYS A 162 3.01 -19.99 6.12
N GLU A 163 2.08 -20.92 6.04
CA GLU A 163 0.63 -20.66 6.05
C GLU A 163 0.12 -20.13 7.40
N ASP A 164 0.86 -20.36 8.47
CA ASP A 164 0.58 -19.83 9.81
C ASP A 164 0.93 -18.34 9.99
N LEU A 165 1.67 -17.76 9.02
CA LEU A 165 2.07 -16.36 9.06
C LEU A 165 1.32 -15.52 8.00
N PRO A 166 1.08 -14.23 8.28
CA PRO A 166 0.51 -13.33 7.29
C PRO A 166 1.50 -13.05 6.15
N MET A 167 1.01 -12.68 4.98
CA MET A 167 1.90 -12.24 3.91
C MET A 167 2.62 -10.94 4.28
N ARG A 168 3.79 -10.73 3.68
CA ARG A 168 4.50 -9.45 3.84
C ARG A 168 3.74 -8.33 3.12
N PRO A 169 3.59 -7.14 3.73
CA PRO A 169 2.89 -6.00 3.11
C PRO A 169 3.43 -5.58 1.73
N SER A 170 4.69 -5.87 1.44
CA SER A 170 5.29 -5.60 0.12
C SER A 170 4.97 -6.65 -0.95
N SER A 171 4.42 -7.82 -0.56
CA SER A 171 4.17 -8.92 -1.49
C SER A 171 3.11 -8.59 -2.55
N PRO A 172 1.96 -8.00 -2.22
CA PRO A 172 0.96 -7.65 -3.22
C PRO A 172 1.49 -6.69 -4.30
N HIS A 173 2.27 -5.70 -3.89
CA HIS A 173 2.87 -4.73 -4.81
C HIS A 173 3.87 -5.39 -5.80
N LYS A 174 4.75 -6.25 -5.29
CA LYS A 174 5.69 -6.99 -6.13
C LYS A 174 4.97 -7.93 -7.09
N ARG A 175 3.90 -8.55 -6.61
CA ARG A 175 3.09 -9.47 -7.40
C ARG A 175 2.33 -8.73 -8.50
N LEU A 176 1.72 -7.58 -8.19
CA LEU A 176 1.05 -6.74 -9.19
C LEU A 176 2.01 -6.35 -10.31
N HIS A 177 3.22 -5.91 -10.00
CA HIS A 177 4.19 -5.53 -11.02
C HIS A 177 4.55 -6.70 -11.93
N ARG A 178 4.72 -7.91 -11.36
CA ARG A 178 4.98 -9.10 -12.15
C ARG A 178 3.80 -9.47 -13.06
N ILE A 179 2.58 -9.40 -12.54
CA ILE A 179 1.36 -9.65 -13.30
C ILE A 179 1.22 -8.64 -14.44
N LEU A 180 1.48 -7.35 -14.20
CA LEU A 180 1.46 -6.31 -15.22
C LEU A 180 2.52 -6.56 -16.31
N ASP A 181 3.73 -6.94 -15.92
CA ASP A 181 4.81 -7.27 -16.86
C ASP A 181 4.41 -8.45 -17.75
N TYR A 182 3.85 -9.53 -17.21
CA TYR A 182 3.35 -10.68 -17.98
C TYR A 182 2.12 -10.36 -18.86
N ALA A 183 1.24 -9.50 -18.38
CA ALA A 183 0.10 -9.03 -19.15
C ALA A 183 0.45 -8.03 -20.25
N GLY A 184 1.73 -7.62 -20.35
CA GLY A 184 2.19 -6.59 -21.29
C GLY A 184 1.59 -5.21 -21.02
N CYS A 185 1.27 -4.92 -19.76
CA CYS A 185 0.63 -3.68 -19.34
C CYS A 185 1.64 -2.72 -18.69
N GLU A 186 1.38 -1.43 -18.81
CA GLU A 186 2.18 -0.39 -18.16
C GLU A 186 2.08 -0.54 -16.63
N ARG A 187 3.19 -0.38 -15.93
CA ARG A 187 3.20 -0.46 -14.46
C ARG A 187 2.39 0.66 -13.84
N VAL A 188 1.43 0.30 -13.02
CA VAL A 188 0.61 1.22 -12.22
C VAL A 188 0.92 1.08 -10.73
N ARG A 189 0.67 2.14 -9.95
CA ARG A 189 0.82 2.06 -8.49
C ARG A 189 -0.30 1.20 -7.91
N PHE A 190 -0.01 0.40 -6.91
CA PHE A 190 -0.99 -0.49 -6.26
C PHE A 190 -2.25 0.25 -5.79
N HIS A 191 -2.12 1.45 -5.26
CA HIS A 191 -3.25 2.29 -4.84
C HIS A 191 -3.92 3.08 -5.99
N GLY A 192 -3.43 2.98 -7.22
CA GLY A 192 -4.06 3.62 -8.38
C GLY A 192 -5.49 3.13 -8.64
N PRO A 193 -5.74 1.81 -8.67
CA PRO A 193 -7.08 1.22 -8.83
C PRO A 193 -8.07 1.62 -7.74
N CYS A 194 -7.62 1.82 -6.49
CA CYS A 194 -8.47 2.21 -5.35
C CYS A 194 -9.16 3.55 -5.56
N HIS A 195 -8.48 4.50 -6.19
CA HIS A 195 -9.07 5.81 -6.52
C HIS A 195 -10.11 5.73 -7.63
N THR A 196 -10.02 4.75 -8.52
CA THR A 196 -10.95 4.59 -9.65
C THR A 196 -12.34 4.17 -9.17
N PHE A 197 -12.43 3.31 -8.14
CA PHE A 197 -13.71 2.90 -7.58
C PHE A 197 -14.40 4.02 -6.81
N ALA A 198 -13.64 4.82 -6.07
CA ALA A 198 -14.17 5.96 -5.33
C ALA A 198 -14.65 7.12 -6.24
N THR A 199 -14.22 7.14 -7.51
CA THR A 199 -14.58 8.22 -8.45
C THR A 199 -15.74 7.82 -9.38
N ASN A 200 -16.04 6.51 -9.52
CA ASN A 200 -17.08 5.97 -10.41
C ASN A 200 -18.25 5.31 -9.66
N ALA A 201 -18.30 5.42 -8.33
CA ALA A 201 -19.42 5.02 -7.48
C ALA A 201 -20.20 6.26 -7.06
#